data_76d9bc22c1a2191e728eb669b65f7078
#
_entry.id   76d9bc22c1a2191e728eb669b65f7078
#
_cell.length_a   1.000
_cell.length_b   1.000
_cell.length_c   1.000
_cell.angle_alpha   90.00
_cell.angle_beta   90.00
_cell.angle_gamma   90.00
#
_symmetry.space_group_name_H-M   'P 1'
#
loop_
_entity.id
_entity.type
_entity.pdbx_description
1 polymer ?
#
loop_
_entity_poly.entity_id
_entity_poly.type
_entity_poly.pdbx_seq_one_letter_code
_entity_poly.pdbx_strand_id
1 'polypeptide(L)'
;GLVSDILAQFCVTVVIATMLSLLASFTIIPWLSSRYGKLVHLTGKNVFERFILWFEKQLEKFTHWITGILEWALKTTLRRIMTVVITFIILISSFMLVAFGFIGGEFFPKMDRGQFLVQMELPKDASVEKTNQLTLEVEKYLRNDKDVVNMITTVGQQSSGFGGAQATLYQSEIQVILVDKAERNESTDIKSAKIKRALEEKFTGVEFKTAPIGLMGADNAPIEMVVTAQDNETANKEANRILELLKKVPRSVDAELSTDSGNPEVQVNIDRDKMSSLGLNLSSVGQTMQTAVSGNTDGKFRAGEYEYDINIRFGDAN
;
A
#
# COMPACT_ATOMS: atom_id res chain seq x y z
N GLY A 1 6.76 -0.23 15.71
CA GLY A 1 6.30 0.26 14.40
C GLY A 1 4.90 -0.25 14.09
N LEU A 2 4.20 0.32 13.10
CA LEU A 2 2.79 0.04 12.75
C LEU A 2 2.46 -1.47 12.70
N VAL A 3 3.32 -2.25 12.10
CA VAL A 3 3.17 -3.72 12.01
C VAL A 3 3.22 -4.39 13.37
N SER A 4 4.15 -3.95 14.23
CA SER A 4 4.28 -4.47 15.61
C SER A 4 3.02 -4.19 16.44
N ASP A 5 2.45 -3.02 16.28
CA ASP A 5 1.28 -2.59 17.06
C ASP A 5 0.00 -3.35 16.62
N ILE A 6 -0.18 -3.54 15.31
CA ILE A 6 -1.28 -4.36 14.77
C ILE A 6 -1.15 -5.82 15.22
N LEU A 7 0.05 -6.39 15.10
CA LEU A 7 0.30 -7.78 15.50
C LEU A 7 0.15 -7.99 17.01
N ALA A 8 0.58 -7.03 17.82
CA ALA A 8 0.43 -7.13 19.28
C ALA A 8 -1.05 -7.19 19.70
N GLN A 9 -1.89 -6.32 19.15
CA GLN A 9 -3.33 -6.32 19.44
C GLN A 9 -4.00 -7.62 18.97
N PHE A 10 -3.64 -8.11 17.78
CA PHE A 10 -4.12 -9.39 17.28
C PHE A 10 -3.71 -10.55 18.19
N CYS A 11 -2.43 -10.62 18.57
CA CYS A 11 -1.92 -11.67 19.45
C CYS A 11 -2.61 -11.67 20.83
N VAL A 12 -2.79 -10.50 21.44
CA VAL A 12 -3.50 -10.37 22.74
C VAL A 12 -4.93 -10.87 22.62
N THR A 13 -5.63 -10.50 21.56
CA THR A 13 -7.01 -10.96 21.32
C THR A 13 -7.08 -12.47 21.17
N VAL A 14 -6.18 -13.09 20.42
CA VAL A 14 -6.10 -14.54 20.24
C VAL A 14 -5.80 -15.25 21.56
N VAL A 15 -4.86 -14.72 22.36
CA VAL A 15 -4.52 -15.29 23.68
C VAL A 15 -5.73 -15.26 24.61
N ILE A 16 -6.41 -14.12 24.71
CA ILE A 16 -7.60 -13.97 25.57
C ILE A 16 -8.72 -14.92 25.10
N ALA A 17 -9.00 -14.97 23.80
CA ALA A 17 -10.02 -15.86 23.23
C ALA A 17 -9.71 -17.34 23.51
N THR A 18 -8.44 -17.74 23.35
CA THR A 18 -7.98 -19.10 23.62
C THR A 18 -8.10 -19.44 25.12
N MET A 19 -7.72 -18.54 26.00
CA MET A 19 -7.87 -18.71 27.46
C MET A 19 -9.33 -18.87 27.88
N LEU A 20 -10.22 -18.01 27.34
CA LEU A 20 -11.66 -18.11 27.62
C LEU A 20 -12.24 -19.43 27.06
N SER A 21 -11.83 -19.85 25.87
CA SER A 21 -12.23 -21.14 25.29
C SER A 21 -11.80 -22.32 26.15
N LEU A 22 -10.55 -22.28 26.63
CA LEU A 22 -10.03 -23.32 27.56
C LEU A 22 -10.83 -23.37 28.84
N LEU A 23 -11.11 -22.23 29.46
CA LEU A 23 -11.91 -22.12 30.66
C LEU A 23 -13.33 -22.65 30.46
N ALA A 24 -13.97 -22.28 29.33
CA ALA A 24 -15.29 -22.81 28.97
C ALA A 24 -15.27 -24.34 28.77
N SER A 25 -14.22 -24.85 28.10
CA SER A 25 -14.06 -26.28 27.83
C SER A 25 -13.93 -27.13 29.14
N PHE A 26 -13.20 -26.63 30.13
CA PHE A 26 -12.98 -27.36 31.39
C PHE A 26 -14.05 -27.11 32.44
N THR A 27 -14.85 -26.06 32.34
CA THR A 27 -15.87 -25.71 33.32
C THR A 27 -17.30 -25.88 32.79
N ILE A 28 -17.64 -25.11 31.76
CA ILE A 28 -19.01 -25.02 31.25
C ILE A 28 -19.44 -26.32 30.57
N ILE A 29 -18.59 -26.90 29.71
CA ILE A 29 -18.94 -28.11 28.96
C ILE A 29 -19.16 -29.31 29.88
N PRO A 30 -18.27 -29.65 30.83
CA PRO A 30 -18.52 -30.76 31.77
C PRO A 30 -19.76 -30.52 32.67
N TRP A 31 -19.94 -29.26 33.12
CA TRP A 31 -21.11 -28.92 33.95
C TRP A 31 -22.43 -29.08 33.16
N LEU A 32 -22.51 -28.57 31.94
CA LEU A 32 -23.69 -28.75 31.07
C LEU A 32 -23.90 -30.22 30.71
N SER A 33 -22.84 -30.96 30.40
CA SER A 33 -22.90 -32.37 30.07
C SER A 33 -23.41 -33.21 31.24
N SER A 34 -22.96 -32.92 32.47
CA SER A 34 -23.45 -33.64 33.67
C SER A 34 -24.91 -33.37 33.98
N ARG A 35 -25.40 -32.16 33.68
CA ARG A 35 -26.77 -31.73 34.01
C ARG A 35 -27.79 -32.08 32.93
N TYR A 36 -27.42 -31.97 31.68
CA TYR A 36 -28.32 -32.13 30.52
C TYR A 36 -27.98 -33.32 29.63
N GLY A 37 -26.79 -33.93 29.79
CA GLY A 37 -26.36 -35.08 29.02
C GLY A 37 -27.21 -36.31 29.40
N LYS A 38 -27.98 -36.82 28.46
CA LYS A 38 -28.70 -38.08 28.57
C LYS A 38 -28.01 -39.14 27.74
N LEU A 39 -27.79 -40.33 28.32
CA LEU A 39 -27.35 -41.48 27.56
C LEU A 39 -28.49 -41.91 26.63
N VAL A 40 -28.35 -41.60 25.37
CA VAL A 40 -29.29 -42.02 24.31
C VAL A 40 -28.66 -43.19 23.57
N HIS A 41 -29.29 -44.37 23.67
CA HIS A 41 -28.93 -45.49 22.81
C HIS A 41 -29.50 -45.27 21.41
N LEU A 42 -28.63 -44.98 20.46
CA LEU A 42 -28.98 -44.78 19.06
C LEU A 42 -29.40 -46.11 18.44
N THR A 43 -30.67 -46.23 18.08
CA THR A 43 -31.24 -47.45 17.48
C THR A 43 -31.24 -47.45 15.97
N GLY A 44 -30.81 -46.36 15.34
CA GLY A 44 -30.72 -46.23 13.88
C GLY A 44 -32.06 -46.12 13.14
N LYS A 45 -33.14 -45.79 13.83
CA LYS A 45 -34.49 -45.69 13.24
C LYS A 45 -34.66 -44.43 12.39
N ASN A 46 -33.99 -43.32 12.75
CA ASN A 46 -34.08 -42.06 12.07
C ASN A 46 -32.87 -41.83 11.14
N VAL A 47 -33.08 -41.08 10.06
CA VAL A 47 -31.98 -40.72 9.13
C VAL A 47 -30.81 -40.02 9.84
N PHE A 48 -31.13 -39.21 10.85
CA PHE A 48 -30.14 -38.50 11.65
C PHE A 48 -29.33 -39.45 12.55
N GLU A 49 -30.00 -40.44 13.16
CA GLU A 49 -29.31 -41.50 13.95
C GLU A 49 -28.39 -42.35 13.07
N ARG A 50 -28.82 -42.68 11.83
CA ARG A 50 -27.98 -43.40 10.86
C ARG A 50 -26.74 -42.61 10.48
N PHE A 51 -26.87 -41.29 10.29
CA PHE A 51 -25.73 -40.43 10.01
C PHE A 51 -24.73 -40.41 11.18
N ILE A 52 -25.23 -40.30 12.42
CA ILE A 52 -24.35 -40.31 13.60
C ILE A 52 -23.64 -41.66 13.71
N LEU A 53 -24.34 -42.78 13.57
CA LEU A 53 -23.73 -44.12 13.61
C LEU A 53 -22.73 -44.35 12.47
N TRP A 54 -22.97 -43.81 11.29
CA TRP A 54 -22.01 -43.85 10.20
C TRP A 54 -20.76 -43.04 10.53
N PHE A 55 -20.93 -41.82 11.06
CA PHE A 55 -19.83 -40.97 11.48
C PHE A 55 -19.01 -41.61 12.59
N GLU A 56 -19.65 -42.19 13.59
CA GLU A 56 -19.01 -42.95 14.67
C GLU A 56 -18.15 -44.10 14.11
N LYS A 57 -18.68 -44.88 13.19
CA LYS A 57 -17.92 -45.93 12.49
C LYS A 57 -16.71 -45.41 11.74
N GLN A 58 -16.80 -44.24 11.11
CA GLN A 58 -15.65 -43.62 10.43
C GLN A 58 -14.60 -43.13 11.45
N LEU A 59 -15.08 -42.59 12.56
CA LEU A 59 -14.21 -42.13 13.66
C LEU A 59 -13.48 -43.30 14.30
N GLU A 60 -14.16 -44.43 14.53
CA GLU A 60 -13.53 -45.68 15.03
C GLU A 60 -12.45 -46.19 14.07
N LYS A 61 -12.73 -46.25 12.78
CA LYS A 61 -11.72 -46.63 11.75
C LYS A 61 -10.50 -45.70 11.79
N PHE A 62 -10.75 -44.41 11.89
CA PHE A 62 -9.69 -43.42 11.98
C PHE A 62 -8.86 -43.59 13.27
N THR A 63 -9.53 -43.82 14.39
CA THR A 63 -8.90 -44.10 15.68
C THR A 63 -8.02 -45.34 15.59
N HIS A 64 -8.54 -46.45 15.04
CA HIS A 64 -7.76 -47.67 14.84
C HIS A 64 -6.55 -47.46 13.95
N TRP A 65 -6.70 -46.68 12.87
CA TRP A 65 -5.60 -46.34 11.98
C TRP A 65 -4.50 -45.54 12.69
N ILE A 66 -4.88 -44.50 13.47
CA ILE A 66 -3.91 -43.73 14.28
C ILE A 66 -3.26 -44.59 15.35
N THR A 67 -4.06 -45.39 16.07
CA THR A 67 -3.54 -46.30 17.10
C THR A 67 -2.53 -47.29 16.52
N GLY A 68 -2.78 -47.85 15.33
CA GLY A 68 -1.84 -48.69 14.63
C GLY A 68 -0.51 -48.00 14.29
N ILE A 69 -0.55 -46.73 13.84
CA ILE A 69 0.65 -45.95 13.61
C ILE A 69 1.42 -45.69 14.92
N LEU A 70 0.69 -45.34 15.97
CA LEU A 70 1.27 -45.08 17.31
C LEU A 70 1.92 -46.34 17.89
N GLU A 71 1.25 -47.46 17.85
CA GLU A 71 1.77 -48.75 18.30
C GLU A 71 3.03 -49.13 17.52
N TRP A 72 3.01 -48.96 16.18
CA TRP A 72 4.17 -49.19 15.35
C TRP A 72 5.35 -48.30 15.74
N ALA A 73 5.12 -46.99 15.92
CA ALA A 73 6.13 -46.01 16.28
C ALA A 73 6.72 -46.24 17.68
N LEU A 74 5.88 -46.68 18.63
CA LEU A 74 6.26 -46.84 20.04
C LEU A 74 6.76 -48.24 20.41
N LYS A 75 6.58 -49.24 19.55
CA LYS A 75 6.82 -50.66 19.84
C LYS A 75 8.26 -50.98 20.25
N THR A 76 9.28 -50.33 19.66
CA THR A 76 10.70 -50.62 19.90
C THR A 76 11.46 -49.31 20.09
N THR A 77 12.48 -49.27 20.94
CA THR A 77 13.34 -48.12 21.17
C THR A 77 13.92 -47.58 19.87
N LEU A 78 14.36 -48.48 18.96
CA LEU A 78 14.87 -48.09 17.66
C LEU A 78 13.83 -47.34 16.82
N ARG A 79 12.55 -47.76 16.80
CA ARG A 79 11.46 -47.10 16.07
C ARG A 79 11.11 -45.73 16.67
N ARG A 80 11.16 -45.58 17.99
CA ARG A 80 11.01 -44.28 18.66
C ARG A 80 12.08 -43.28 18.21
N ILE A 81 13.36 -43.73 18.27
CA ILE A 81 14.49 -42.89 17.80
C ILE A 81 14.31 -42.54 16.32
N MET A 82 13.95 -43.54 15.50
CA MET A 82 13.75 -43.33 14.06
C MET A 82 12.60 -42.33 13.79
N THR A 83 11.51 -42.42 14.51
CA THR A 83 10.39 -41.47 14.39
C THR A 83 10.83 -40.05 14.73
N VAL A 84 11.57 -39.88 15.83
CA VAL A 84 12.10 -38.57 16.24
C VAL A 84 13.08 -38.03 15.16
N VAL A 85 14.00 -38.86 14.67
CA VAL A 85 14.95 -38.46 13.63
C VAL A 85 14.24 -38.07 12.33
N ILE A 86 13.24 -38.83 11.90
CA ILE A 86 12.44 -38.51 10.72
C ILE A 86 11.73 -37.15 10.91
N THR A 87 11.15 -36.91 12.07
CA THR A 87 10.48 -35.64 12.38
C THR A 87 11.48 -34.49 12.31
N PHE A 88 12.68 -34.65 12.85
CA PHE A 88 13.71 -33.62 12.75
C PHE A 88 14.19 -33.40 11.31
N ILE A 89 14.33 -34.47 10.50
CA ILE A 89 14.67 -34.35 9.08
C ILE A 89 13.59 -33.56 8.33
N ILE A 90 12.30 -33.86 8.57
CA ILE A 90 11.20 -33.13 7.95
C ILE A 90 11.22 -31.66 8.38
N LEU A 91 11.45 -31.36 9.65
CA LEU A 91 11.55 -30.01 10.18
C LEU A 91 12.70 -29.25 9.51
N ILE A 92 13.89 -29.82 9.48
CA ILE A 92 15.07 -29.21 8.85
C ILE A 92 14.83 -29.00 7.33
N SER A 93 14.25 -30.01 6.67
CA SER A 93 13.88 -29.91 5.26
C SER A 93 12.91 -28.77 4.99
N SER A 94 11.93 -28.58 5.85
CA SER A 94 10.96 -27.47 5.77
C SER A 94 11.66 -26.11 5.88
N PHE A 95 12.59 -25.95 6.82
CA PHE A 95 13.39 -24.72 6.93
C PHE A 95 14.31 -24.51 5.72
N MET A 96 14.89 -25.58 5.18
CA MET A 96 15.72 -25.51 3.98
C MET A 96 14.93 -25.01 2.76
N LEU A 97 13.67 -25.40 2.59
CA LEU A 97 12.84 -24.91 1.50
C LEU A 97 12.68 -23.37 1.53
N VAL A 98 12.58 -22.80 2.71
CA VAL A 98 12.55 -21.34 2.88
C VAL A 98 13.95 -20.74 2.65
N ALA A 99 14.99 -21.33 3.23
CA ALA A 99 16.35 -20.82 3.15
C ALA A 99 16.91 -20.83 1.71
N PHE A 100 16.56 -21.83 0.91
CA PHE A 100 16.95 -21.92 -0.51
C PHE A 100 16.05 -21.11 -1.45
N GLY A 101 15.06 -20.38 -0.90
CA GLY A 101 14.19 -19.51 -1.70
C GLY A 101 13.13 -20.23 -2.54
N PHE A 102 12.89 -21.55 -2.30
CA PHE A 102 11.79 -22.27 -2.94
C PHE A 102 10.42 -21.77 -2.48
N ILE A 103 10.36 -21.26 -1.25
CA ILE A 103 9.18 -20.62 -0.68
C ILE A 103 9.57 -19.17 -0.43
N GLY A 104 9.02 -18.25 -1.25
CA GLY A 104 9.16 -16.82 -1.04
C GLY A 104 8.38 -16.39 0.21
N GLY A 105 8.93 -15.45 0.97
CA GLY A 105 8.24 -14.81 2.08
C GLY A 105 7.88 -13.39 1.70
N GLU A 106 6.61 -13.07 1.65
CA GLU A 106 6.12 -11.70 1.56
C GLU A 106 5.29 -11.41 2.80
N PHE A 107 5.57 -10.29 3.47
CA PHE A 107 4.83 -9.92 4.67
C PHE A 107 3.40 -9.47 4.31
N PHE A 108 3.28 -8.71 3.22
CA PHE A 108 2.02 -8.38 2.57
C PHE A 108 2.08 -8.86 1.12
N PRO A 109 1.35 -9.92 0.77
CA PRO A 109 1.29 -10.35 -0.62
C PRO A 109 0.62 -9.27 -1.48
N LYS A 110 1.14 -9.06 -2.68
CA LYS A 110 0.54 -8.15 -3.65
C LYS A 110 -0.86 -8.63 -3.99
N MET A 111 -1.85 -7.86 -3.58
CA MET A 111 -3.25 -8.17 -3.84
C MET A 111 -3.69 -7.40 -5.10
N ASP A 112 -4.17 -8.13 -6.08
CA ASP A 112 -4.77 -7.55 -7.27
C ASP A 112 -6.18 -7.01 -6.97
N ARG A 113 -6.24 -5.72 -6.61
CA ARG A 113 -7.47 -5.01 -6.24
C ARG A 113 -8.20 -4.37 -7.42
N GLY A 114 -7.68 -4.50 -8.64
CA GLY A 114 -8.25 -3.83 -9.79
C GLY A 114 -8.09 -2.31 -9.76
N GLN A 115 -7.10 -1.79 -9.02
CA GLN A 115 -6.87 -0.35 -8.90
C GLN A 115 -5.39 -0.04 -9.09
N PHE A 116 -5.10 0.99 -9.86
CA PHE A 116 -3.75 1.52 -10.03
C PHE A 116 -3.77 3.03 -10.19
N LEU A 117 -2.65 3.63 -9.89
CA LEU A 117 -2.42 5.04 -9.99
C LEU A 117 -1.65 5.34 -11.28
N VAL A 118 -2.07 6.35 -12.00
CA VAL A 118 -1.33 6.95 -13.10
C VAL A 118 -0.92 8.35 -12.66
N GLN A 119 0.36 8.56 -12.43
CA GLN A 119 0.93 9.86 -12.15
C GLN A 119 1.48 10.42 -13.45
N MET A 120 1.20 11.69 -13.69
CA MET A 120 1.62 12.43 -14.86
C MET A 120 2.41 13.66 -14.43
N GLU A 121 3.62 13.80 -14.93
CA GLU A 121 4.49 14.93 -14.64
C GLU A 121 4.85 15.66 -15.93
N LEU A 122 4.49 16.94 -15.99
CA LEU A 122 4.83 17.87 -17.05
C LEU A 122 6.16 18.59 -16.72
N PRO A 123 6.76 19.31 -17.69
CA PRO A 123 7.83 20.23 -17.37
C PRO A 123 7.45 21.20 -16.25
N LYS A 124 8.39 21.51 -15.36
CA LYS A 124 8.15 22.27 -14.12
C LYS A 124 7.64 23.70 -14.31
N ASP A 125 7.70 24.22 -15.52
CA ASP A 125 7.16 25.52 -15.95
C ASP A 125 5.71 25.45 -16.43
N ALA A 126 5.10 24.26 -16.43
CA ALA A 126 3.71 24.09 -16.86
C ALA A 126 2.74 24.71 -15.85
N SER A 127 1.74 25.43 -16.37
CA SER A 127 0.65 25.94 -15.55
C SER A 127 -0.37 24.84 -15.22
N VAL A 128 -1.15 25.04 -14.16
CA VAL A 128 -2.20 24.10 -13.77
C VAL A 128 -3.26 23.92 -14.87
N GLU A 129 -3.54 24.96 -15.65
CA GLU A 129 -4.48 24.91 -16.78
C GLU A 129 -3.99 23.97 -17.86
N LYS A 130 -2.69 24.03 -18.21
CA LYS A 130 -2.06 23.14 -19.19
C LYS A 130 -2.04 21.71 -18.69
N THR A 131 -1.70 21.52 -17.40
CA THR A 131 -1.74 20.22 -16.76
C THR A 131 -3.17 19.64 -16.79
N ASN A 132 -4.17 20.43 -16.47
CA ASN A 132 -5.57 20.01 -16.51
C ASN A 132 -6.04 19.63 -17.93
N GLN A 133 -5.70 20.44 -18.94
CA GLN A 133 -6.05 20.13 -20.32
C GLN A 133 -5.49 18.77 -20.75
N LEU A 134 -4.22 18.53 -20.48
CA LEU A 134 -3.58 17.26 -20.85
C LEU A 134 -4.14 16.09 -20.03
N THR A 135 -4.43 16.30 -18.76
CA THR A 135 -5.06 15.29 -17.92
C THR A 135 -6.43 14.87 -18.47
N LEU A 136 -7.24 15.80 -18.93
CA LEU A 136 -8.52 15.51 -19.59
C LEU A 136 -8.37 14.68 -20.88
N GLU A 137 -7.29 14.90 -21.64
CA GLU A 137 -7.00 14.08 -22.82
C GLU A 137 -6.60 12.65 -22.42
N VAL A 138 -5.80 12.49 -21.37
CA VAL A 138 -5.43 11.19 -20.82
C VAL A 138 -6.65 10.47 -20.27
N GLU A 139 -7.51 11.14 -19.53
CA GLU A 139 -8.79 10.55 -19.06
C GLU A 139 -9.66 10.05 -20.21
N LYS A 140 -9.80 10.86 -21.27
CA LYS A 140 -10.55 10.48 -22.46
C LYS A 140 -9.95 9.24 -23.13
N TYR A 141 -8.63 9.11 -23.12
CA TYR A 141 -7.96 7.93 -23.64
C TYR A 141 -8.23 6.71 -22.77
N LEU A 142 -8.08 6.82 -21.45
CA LEU A 142 -8.32 5.73 -20.49
C LEU A 142 -9.78 5.28 -20.47
N ARG A 143 -10.73 6.19 -20.63
CA ARG A 143 -12.17 5.89 -20.67
C ARG A 143 -12.59 5.00 -21.86
N ASN A 144 -11.81 4.97 -22.92
CA ASN A 144 -12.06 4.11 -24.07
C ASN A 144 -11.62 2.65 -23.81
N ASP A 145 -10.91 2.38 -22.74
CA ASP A 145 -10.53 1.02 -22.37
C ASP A 145 -11.71 0.33 -21.67
N LYS A 146 -12.13 -0.81 -22.22
CA LYS A 146 -13.30 -1.60 -21.73
C LYS A 146 -13.16 -2.10 -20.29
N ASP A 147 -11.92 -2.26 -19.81
CA ASP A 147 -11.66 -2.77 -18.48
C ASP A 147 -11.69 -1.67 -17.43
N VAL A 148 -11.80 -0.37 -17.81
CA VAL A 148 -11.89 0.77 -16.92
C VAL A 148 -13.34 1.07 -16.58
N VAL A 149 -13.68 0.99 -15.29
CA VAL A 149 -15.03 1.26 -14.76
C VAL A 149 -15.15 2.72 -14.32
N ASN A 150 -14.16 3.22 -13.58
CA ASN A 150 -14.21 4.56 -13.03
C ASN A 150 -12.80 5.13 -12.87
N MET A 151 -12.71 6.44 -12.73
CA MET A 151 -11.47 7.17 -12.49
C MET A 151 -11.71 8.30 -11.49
N ILE A 152 -10.72 8.54 -10.64
CA ILE A 152 -10.68 9.68 -9.72
C ILE A 152 -9.42 10.45 -10.07
N THR A 153 -9.59 11.72 -10.45
CA THR A 153 -8.47 12.55 -10.93
C THR A 153 -8.26 13.73 -10.00
N THR A 154 -6.99 13.97 -9.69
CA THR A 154 -6.52 15.14 -8.94
C THR A 154 -5.48 15.86 -9.76
N VAL A 155 -5.66 17.16 -10.00
CA VAL A 155 -4.76 18.01 -10.78
C VAL A 155 -4.14 19.07 -9.90
N GLY A 156 -2.85 19.33 -10.08
CA GLY A 156 -2.12 20.32 -9.29
C GLY A 156 -1.78 19.87 -7.88
N GLN A 157 -1.89 18.60 -7.62
CA GLN A 157 -1.61 18.01 -6.31
C GLN A 157 -1.12 16.57 -6.49
N GLN A 158 -0.11 16.19 -5.73
CA GLN A 158 0.39 14.82 -5.70
C GLN A 158 0.18 14.24 -4.29
N SER A 159 -0.37 13.04 -4.22
CA SER A 159 -0.44 12.28 -2.98
C SER A 159 0.92 11.62 -2.73
N SER A 160 1.67 12.10 -1.76
CA SER A 160 2.90 11.45 -1.32
C SER A 160 2.62 10.46 -0.20
N GLY A 161 2.06 9.29 -0.50
CA GLY A 161 1.86 8.20 0.45
C GLY A 161 1.38 8.65 1.85
N PHE A 162 2.18 8.38 2.88
CA PHE A 162 1.90 8.82 4.26
C PHE A 162 2.21 10.31 4.54
N GLY A 163 2.81 11.04 3.60
CA GLY A 163 3.32 12.40 3.81
C GLY A 163 2.32 13.53 3.56
N GLY A 164 1.08 13.22 3.15
CA GLY A 164 0.09 14.23 2.79
C GLY A 164 0.21 14.73 1.34
N ALA A 165 -0.73 15.55 0.93
CA ALA A 165 -0.78 16.10 -0.41
C ALA A 165 0.11 17.35 -0.53
N GLN A 166 1.00 17.38 -1.52
CA GLN A 166 1.78 18.56 -1.88
C GLN A 166 1.20 19.22 -3.12
N ALA A 167 1.09 20.54 -3.10
CA ALA A 167 0.66 21.31 -4.27
C ALA A 167 1.80 21.34 -5.31
N THR A 168 1.56 20.78 -6.48
CA THR A 168 2.53 20.68 -7.58
C THR A 168 1.80 20.96 -8.90
N LEU A 169 1.82 22.20 -9.36
CA LEU A 169 1.01 22.68 -10.49
C LEU A 169 1.22 21.89 -11.80
N TYR A 170 2.39 21.32 -11.97
CA TYR A 170 2.79 20.55 -13.15
C TYR A 170 2.54 19.05 -13.06
N GLN A 171 1.89 18.59 -11.99
CA GLN A 171 1.60 17.16 -11.77
C GLN A 171 0.11 16.90 -11.67
N SER A 172 -0.30 15.72 -12.12
CA SER A 172 -1.63 15.19 -11.89
C SER A 172 -1.59 13.70 -11.59
N GLU A 173 -2.62 13.24 -10.92
CA GLU A 173 -2.79 11.87 -10.47
C GLU A 173 -4.16 11.36 -10.87
N ILE A 174 -4.20 10.22 -11.56
CA ILE A 174 -5.42 9.55 -11.98
C ILE A 174 -5.46 8.17 -11.34
N GLN A 175 -6.34 7.98 -10.38
CA GLN A 175 -6.65 6.66 -9.84
C GLN A 175 -7.63 5.96 -10.77
N VAL A 176 -7.19 4.88 -11.38
CA VAL A 176 -7.98 4.07 -12.32
C VAL A 176 -8.54 2.86 -11.59
N ILE A 177 -9.85 2.64 -11.73
CA ILE A 177 -10.58 1.51 -11.18
C ILE A 177 -11.00 0.61 -12.33
N LEU A 178 -10.52 -0.63 -12.32
CA LEU A 178 -10.82 -1.65 -13.31
C LEU A 178 -12.03 -2.49 -12.91
N VAL A 179 -12.60 -3.21 -13.87
CA VAL A 179 -13.58 -4.29 -13.63
C VAL A 179 -13.01 -5.35 -12.71
N ASP A 180 -13.88 -6.15 -12.11
CA ASP A 180 -13.49 -7.22 -11.19
C ASP A 180 -12.49 -8.19 -11.87
N LYS A 181 -11.61 -8.79 -11.06
CA LYS A 181 -10.61 -9.74 -11.52
C LYS A 181 -11.22 -10.92 -12.31
N ALA A 182 -12.45 -11.31 -11.98
CA ALA A 182 -13.17 -12.38 -12.69
C ALA A 182 -13.60 -12.00 -14.11
N GLU A 183 -13.72 -10.70 -14.39
CA GLU A 183 -14.20 -10.17 -15.68
C GLU A 183 -13.07 -9.72 -16.62
N ARG A 184 -11.82 -9.74 -16.15
CA ARG A 184 -10.64 -9.35 -16.93
C ARG A 184 -9.63 -10.48 -17.06
N ASN A 185 -8.91 -10.50 -18.18
CA ASN A 185 -7.92 -11.54 -18.48
C ASN A 185 -6.52 -11.21 -17.95
N GLU A 186 -6.25 -9.94 -17.63
CA GLU A 186 -4.92 -9.44 -17.24
C GLU A 186 -4.92 -8.97 -15.78
N SER A 187 -3.80 -9.18 -15.10
CA SER A 187 -3.61 -8.59 -13.76
C SER A 187 -3.47 -7.09 -13.84
N THR A 188 -3.74 -6.39 -12.72
CA THR A 188 -3.57 -4.94 -12.61
C THR A 188 -2.15 -4.50 -12.95
N ASP A 189 -1.12 -5.26 -12.55
CA ASP A 189 0.29 -4.96 -12.85
C ASP A 189 0.58 -4.97 -14.35
N ILE A 190 0.09 -6.00 -15.06
CA ILE A 190 0.28 -6.10 -16.52
C ILE A 190 -0.47 -4.99 -17.23
N LYS A 191 -1.71 -4.73 -16.81
CA LYS A 191 -2.56 -3.70 -17.40
C LYS A 191 -1.99 -2.31 -17.19
N SER A 192 -1.54 -1.96 -15.98
CA SER A 192 -0.92 -0.67 -15.67
C SER A 192 0.34 -0.42 -16.49
N ALA A 193 1.20 -1.45 -16.62
CA ALA A 193 2.42 -1.36 -17.44
C ALA A 193 2.12 -1.18 -18.94
N LYS A 194 1.08 -1.81 -19.48
CA LYS A 194 0.65 -1.62 -20.86
C LYS A 194 0.09 -0.22 -21.09
N ILE A 195 -0.73 0.27 -20.17
CA ILE A 195 -1.29 1.61 -20.22
C ILE A 195 -0.17 2.65 -20.18
N LYS A 196 0.82 2.49 -19.28
CA LYS A 196 1.99 3.38 -19.22
C LYS A 196 2.66 3.51 -20.57
N ARG A 197 3.03 2.40 -21.20
CA ARG A 197 3.69 2.40 -22.52
C ARG A 197 2.85 3.10 -23.58
N ALA A 198 1.56 2.81 -23.62
CA ALA A 198 0.66 3.42 -24.58
C ALA A 198 0.50 4.94 -24.36
N LEU A 199 0.54 5.40 -23.11
CA LEU A 199 0.53 6.84 -22.79
C LEU A 199 1.85 7.52 -23.17
N GLU A 200 2.99 6.91 -22.88
CA GLU A 200 4.32 7.41 -23.27
C GLU A 200 4.49 7.53 -24.79
N GLU A 201 3.96 6.56 -25.54
CA GLU A 201 3.97 6.60 -27.03
C GLU A 201 3.08 7.73 -27.58
N LYS A 202 1.95 7.99 -26.93
CA LYS A 202 0.95 8.94 -27.44
C LYS A 202 1.21 10.37 -27.00
N PHE A 203 1.68 10.58 -25.78
CA PHE A 203 1.88 11.90 -25.17
C PHE A 203 3.38 12.17 -24.99
N THR A 204 4.00 12.81 -25.96
CA THR A 204 5.43 13.14 -25.90
C THR A 204 5.70 14.34 -25.00
N GLY A 205 6.79 14.29 -24.23
CA GLY A 205 7.19 15.39 -23.34
C GLY A 205 6.50 15.39 -21.99
N VAL A 206 5.83 14.30 -21.63
CA VAL A 206 5.21 14.05 -20.32
C VAL A 206 5.79 12.76 -19.76
N GLU A 207 6.13 12.77 -18.49
CA GLU A 207 6.57 11.59 -17.79
C GLU A 207 5.36 10.89 -17.13
N PHE A 208 5.23 9.59 -17.36
CA PHE A 208 4.17 8.79 -16.76
C PHE A 208 4.75 7.75 -15.82
N LYS A 209 4.16 7.67 -14.62
CA LYS A 209 4.44 6.63 -13.64
C LYS A 209 3.15 5.89 -13.32
N THR A 210 3.22 4.57 -13.21
CA THR A 210 2.08 3.77 -12.82
C THR A 210 2.43 2.86 -11.66
N ALA A 211 1.59 2.84 -10.63
CA ALA A 211 1.76 1.98 -9.49
C ALA A 211 0.42 1.31 -9.13
N PRO A 212 0.37 0.00 -8.94
CA PRO A 212 -0.80 -0.67 -8.37
C PRO A 212 -1.08 -0.13 -6.98
N ILE A 213 -2.36 -0.08 -6.59
CA ILE A 213 -2.76 0.34 -5.25
C ILE A 213 -2.91 -0.90 -4.37
N GLY A 214 -1.96 -1.09 -3.46
CA GLY A 214 -1.96 -2.14 -2.46
C GLY A 214 -2.84 -1.84 -1.25
N LEU A 215 -2.69 -2.63 -0.18
CA LEU A 215 -3.44 -2.45 1.09
C LEU A 215 -3.08 -1.15 1.83
N MET A 216 -1.87 -0.65 1.64
CA MET A 216 -1.32 0.53 2.32
C MET A 216 -1.33 1.79 1.43
N GLY A 217 -2.01 1.77 0.30
CA GLY A 217 -1.99 2.84 -0.70
C GLY A 217 -1.23 2.44 -1.96
N ALA A 218 -0.76 3.42 -2.74
CA ALA A 218 0.11 3.12 -3.86
C ALA A 218 1.39 2.42 -3.37
N ASP A 219 1.74 1.32 -4.00
CA ASP A 219 2.95 0.58 -3.62
C ASP A 219 4.17 1.48 -3.84
N ASN A 220 4.94 1.69 -2.78
CA ASN A 220 6.25 2.32 -2.86
C ASN A 220 7.17 1.47 -3.73
N ALA A 221 8.22 2.07 -4.26
CA ALA A 221 9.23 1.34 -5.01
C ALA A 221 9.68 0.11 -4.21
N PRO A 222 9.68 -1.10 -4.80
CA PRO A 222 10.03 -2.34 -4.08
C PRO A 222 11.47 -2.38 -3.59
N ILE A 223 12.32 -1.52 -4.15
CA ILE A 223 13.72 -1.35 -3.75
C ILE A 223 13.97 0.13 -3.48
N GLU A 224 14.29 0.45 -2.25
CA GLU A 224 14.70 1.78 -1.83
C GLU A 224 16.16 1.73 -1.36
N MET A 225 16.99 2.62 -1.91
CA MET A 225 18.40 2.74 -1.56
C MET A 225 18.64 4.11 -0.96
N VAL A 226 19.10 4.14 0.29
CA VAL A 226 19.44 5.40 0.98
C VAL A 226 20.94 5.68 0.81
N VAL A 227 21.26 6.79 0.18
CA VAL A 227 22.64 7.26 0.01
C VAL A 227 22.91 8.35 1.05
N THR A 228 23.90 8.13 1.89
CA THR A 228 24.28 9.08 2.97
C THR A 228 25.69 9.58 2.72
N ALA A 229 25.90 10.89 2.82
CA ALA A 229 27.22 11.52 2.72
C ALA A 229 27.33 12.66 3.74
N GLN A 230 28.50 13.29 3.83
CA GLN A 230 28.77 14.39 4.76
C GLN A 230 28.09 15.70 4.33
N ASP A 231 27.85 15.86 3.03
CA ASP A 231 27.20 17.03 2.43
C ASP A 231 26.25 16.59 1.30
N ASN A 232 25.30 17.46 0.96
CA ASN A 232 24.28 17.18 -0.05
C ASN A 232 24.85 17.08 -1.48
N GLU A 233 25.93 17.80 -1.77
CA GLU A 233 26.54 17.78 -3.11
C GLU A 233 27.16 16.40 -3.37
N THR A 234 27.94 15.90 -2.42
CA THR A 234 28.54 14.57 -2.47
C THR A 234 27.46 13.48 -2.50
N ALA A 235 26.41 13.61 -1.67
CA ALA A 235 25.28 12.67 -1.69
C ALA A 235 24.61 12.60 -3.05
N ASN A 236 24.29 13.73 -3.64
CA ASN A 236 23.66 13.82 -4.96
C ASN A 236 24.56 13.26 -6.07
N LYS A 237 25.86 13.52 -6.02
CA LYS A 237 26.82 13.00 -7.00
C LYS A 237 26.87 11.46 -6.97
N GLU A 238 27.00 10.88 -5.78
CA GLU A 238 27.04 9.41 -5.64
C GLU A 238 25.68 8.78 -5.95
N ALA A 239 24.57 9.41 -5.57
CA ALA A 239 23.23 8.95 -5.91
C ALA A 239 22.99 8.92 -7.42
N ASN A 240 23.40 9.97 -8.15
CA ASN A 240 23.35 10.01 -9.62
C ASN A 240 24.21 8.90 -10.25
N ARG A 241 25.40 8.64 -9.70
CA ARG A 241 26.26 7.53 -10.16
C ARG A 241 25.58 6.17 -10.00
N ILE A 242 24.92 5.96 -8.85
CA ILE A 242 24.17 4.71 -8.58
C ILE A 242 22.98 4.61 -9.53
N LEU A 243 22.25 5.69 -9.77
CA LEU A 243 21.14 5.74 -10.73
C LEU A 243 21.57 5.30 -12.13
N GLU A 244 22.69 5.83 -12.63
CA GLU A 244 23.24 5.45 -13.93
C GLU A 244 23.65 3.95 -13.99
N LEU A 245 24.08 3.39 -12.89
CA LEU A 245 24.36 1.95 -12.79
C LEU A 245 23.07 1.13 -12.78
N LEU A 246 22.05 1.56 -12.03
CA LEU A 246 20.75 0.90 -11.96
C LEU A 246 20.03 0.88 -13.31
N LYS A 247 20.08 1.95 -14.08
CA LYS A 247 19.52 2.02 -15.44
C LYS A 247 20.13 0.97 -16.39
N LYS A 248 21.35 0.50 -16.11
CA LYS A 248 22.02 -0.55 -16.92
C LYS A 248 21.68 -1.96 -16.50
N VAL A 249 21.03 -2.14 -15.35
CA VAL A 249 20.65 -3.47 -14.84
C VAL A 249 19.44 -3.98 -15.63
N PRO A 250 19.52 -5.17 -16.25
CA PRO A 250 18.37 -5.74 -16.96
C PRO A 250 17.16 -5.89 -16.02
N ARG A 251 15.99 -5.46 -16.45
CA ARG A 251 14.72 -5.47 -15.70
C ARG A 251 14.62 -4.43 -14.58
N SER A 252 15.57 -3.52 -14.44
CA SER A 252 15.37 -2.30 -13.65
C SER A 252 14.48 -1.35 -14.45
N VAL A 253 13.36 -0.96 -13.87
CA VAL A 253 12.36 -0.07 -14.48
C VAL A 253 12.10 1.05 -13.48
N ASP A 254 11.93 2.28 -13.99
CA ASP A 254 11.56 3.45 -13.19
C ASP A 254 12.53 3.75 -12.02
N ALA A 255 13.84 3.55 -12.24
CA ALA A 255 14.85 3.96 -11.28
C ALA A 255 14.98 5.48 -11.27
N GLU A 256 14.77 6.12 -10.11
CA GLU A 256 14.79 7.57 -9.93
C GLU A 256 15.37 7.98 -8.58
N LEU A 257 15.73 9.25 -8.46
CA LEU A 257 16.16 9.85 -7.20
C LEU A 257 14.97 10.53 -6.53
N SER A 258 14.92 10.44 -5.20
CA SER A 258 13.95 11.20 -4.39
C SER A 258 14.30 12.69 -4.30
N THR A 259 15.56 13.05 -4.59
CA THR A 259 15.99 14.45 -4.68
C THR A 259 15.73 14.96 -6.09
N ASP A 260 14.80 15.84 -6.17
CA ASP A 260 14.46 16.53 -7.41
C ASP A 260 15.39 17.72 -7.67
N SER A 261 15.70 18.01 -8.94
CA SER A 261 16.32 19.29 -9.29
C SER A 261 15.35 20.40 -8.89
N GLY A 262 15.80 21.37 -8.11
CA GLY A 262 14.95 22.43 -7.53
C GLY A 262 14.01 23.06 -8.55
N ASN A 263 12.85 23.50 -8.07
CA ASN A 263 11.91 24.26 -8.90
C ASN A 263 12.51 25.61 -9.24
N PRO A 264 12.20 26.17 -10.43
CA PRO A 264 12.54 27.55 -10.72
C PRO A 264 12.00 28.47 -9.64
N GLU A 265 12.87 29.29 -9.07
CA GLU A 265 12.49 30.27 -8.03
C GLU A 265 12.79 31.69 -8.51
N VAL A 266 11.95 32.63 -8.11
CA VAL A 266 12.18 34.05 -8.35
C VAL A 266 12.77 34.62 -7.05
N GLN A 267 14.05 35.01 -7.10
CA GLN A 267 14.69 35.68 -5.98
C GLN A 267 14.46 37.17 -6.06
N VAL A 268 13.88 37.74 -5.02
CA VAL A 268 13.66 39.19 -4.94
C VAL A 268 14.73 39.81 -4.05
N ASN A 269 15.64 40.53 -4.65
CA ASN A 269 16.68 41.29 -3.96
C ASN A 269 16.23 42.73 -3.72
N ILE A 270 16.02 43.08 -2.46
CA ILE A 270 15.55 44.41 -2.06
C ILE A 270 16.77 45.35 -1.91
N ASP A 271 16.75 46.47 -2.64
CA ASP A 271 17.68 47.56 -2.49
C ASP A 271 17.37 48.36 -1.19
N ARG A 272 18.18 48.10 -0.15
CA ARG A 272 17.94 48.63 1.19
C ARG A 272 18.14 50.15 1.27
N ASP A 273 19.00 50.71 0.45
CA ASP A 273 19.26 52.16 0.44
C ASP A 273 18.07 52.92 -0.18
N LYS A 274 17.54 52.43 -1.30
CA LYS A 274 16.31 52.95 -1.90
C LYS A 274 15.12 52.79 -0.95
N MET A 275 14.96 51.62 -0.37
CA MET A 275 13.89 51.35 0.59
C MET A 275 13.92 52.37 1.74
N SER A 276 15.11 52.62 2.34
CA SER A 276 15.29 53.59 3.40
C SER A 276 15.01 55.02 2.95
N SER A 277 15.47 55.41 1.76
CA SER A 277 15.23 56.75 1.20
C SER A 277 13.76 57.06 0.94
N LEU A 278 12.94 56.02 0.70
CA LEU A 278 11.49 56.08 0.52
C LEU A 278 10.73 55.98 1.82
N GLY A 279 11.40 55.89 2.99
CA GLY A 279 10.77 55.74 4.30
C GLY A 279 10.08 54.41 4.51
N LEU A 280 10.37 53.39 3.69
CA LEU A 280 9.83 52.05 3.77
C LEU A 280 10.68 51.17 4.70
N ASN A 281 10.05 50.20 5.33
CA ASN A 281 10.76 49.18 6.11
C ASN A 281 10.60 47.79 5.50
N LEU A 282 11.46 46.87 5.85
CA LEU A 282 11.50 45.51 5.30
C LEU A 282 10.20 44.74 5.55
N SER A 283 9.57 44.97 6.69
CA SER A 283 8.30 44.31 7.04
C SER A 283 7.14 44.74 6.13
N SER A 284 7.04 46.05 5.85
CA SER A 284 5.97 46.54 4.97
C SER A 284 6.16 46.07 3.51
N VAL A 285 7.38 46.06 3.04
CA VAL A 285 7.71 45.54 1.71
C VAL A 285 7.43 44.05 1.64
N GLY A 286 7.82 43.28 2.65
CA GLY A 286 7.56 41.84 2.73
C GLY A 286 6.06 41.50 2.75
N GLN A 287 5.25 42.22 3.55
CA GLN A 287 3.80 42.04 3.57
C GLN A 287 3.14 42.40 2.22
N THR A 288 3.59 43.46 1.58
CA THR A 288 3.07 43.83 0.25
C THR A 288 3.39 42.77 -0.79
N MET A 289 4.62 42.24 -0.78
CA MET A 289 5.03 41.15 -1.65
C MET A 289 4.23 39.87 -1.37
N GLN A 290 4.04 39.52 -0.10
CA GLN A 290 3.24 38.35 0.27
C GLN A 290 1.80 38.50 -0.22
N THR A 291 1.18 39.67 -0.05
CA THR A 291 -0.17 39.95 -0.54
C THR A 291 -0.24 39.92 -2.09
N ALA A 292 0.81 40.40 -2.74
CA ALA A 292 0.88 40.39 -4.19
C ALA A 292 0.97 38.97 -4.79
N VAL A 293 1.77 38.10 -4.17
CA VAL A 293 2.04 36.74 -4.69
C VAL A 293 1.03 35.72 -4.17
N SER A 294 0.80 35.69 -2.86
CA SER A 294 0.00 34.65 -2.19
C SER A 294 -1.42 35.11 -1.85
N GLY A 295 -1.66 36.42 -1.85
CA GLY A 295 -2.88 36.99 -1.31
C GLY A 295 -2.84 37.14 0.20
N ASN A 296 -3.89 37.78 0.75
CA ASN A 296 -4.14 37.89 2.18
C ASN A 296 -5.47 37.19 2.50
N THR A 297 -5.46 36.24 3.41
CA THR A 297 -6.62 35.43 3.83
C THR A 297 -7.07 35.71 5.27
N ASP A 298 -6.65 36.83 5.87
CA ASP A 298 -6.99 37.18 7.25
C ASP A 298 -8.50 37.46 7.43
N GLY A 299 -9.21 37.82 6.34
CA GLY A 299 -10.65 38.06 6.34
C GLY A 299 -11.45 36.79 6.20
N LYS A 300 -12.53 36.66 7.01
CA LYS A 300 -13.46 35.53 6.90
C LYS A 300 -14.88 36.03 6.64
N PHE A 301 -15.59 35.36 5.75
CA PHE A 301 -16.99 35.54 5.49
C PHE A 301 -17.81 34.41 6.12
N ARG A 302 -18.80 34.78 6.96
CA ARG A 302 -19.71 33.80 7.57
C ARG A 302 -21.03 33.77 6.83
N ALA A 303 -21.42 32.56 6.40
CA ALA A 303 -22.74 32.31 5.82
C ALA A 303 -23.41 31.17 6.62
N GLY A 304 -24.26 31.52 7.58
CA GLY A 304 -24.88 30.55 8.49
C GLY A 304 -23.85 29.88 9.39
N GLU A 305 -23.74 28.55 9.32
CA GLU A 305 -22.77 27.73 10.09
C GLU A 305 -21.41 27.61 9.42
N TYR A 306 -21.24 28.11 8.20
CA TYR A 306 -20.00 27.97 7.42
C TYR A 306 -19.21 29.27 7.42
N GLU A 307 -17.87 29.12 7.55
CA GLU A 307 -16.90 30.19 7.37
C GLU A 307 -16.11 29.96 6.08
N TYR A 308 -15.98 31.03 5.28
CA TYR A 308 -15.20 31.04 4.04
C TYR A 308 -14.07 32.05 4.17
N ASP A 309 -12.87 31.68 3.74
CA ASP A 309 -11.73 32.59 3.70
C ASP A 309 -11.90 33.59 2.55
N ILE A 310 -11.72 34.88 2.85
CA ILE A 310 -11.68 35.93 1.85
C ILE A 310 -10.24 36.10 1.40
N ASN A 311 -9.92 35.70 0.18
CA ASN A 311 -8.58 35.91 -0.38
C ASN A 311 -8.52 37.25 -1.14
N ILE A 312 -7.75 38.19 -0.59
CA ILE A 312 -7.49 39.49 -1.20
C ILE A 312 -6.14 39.45 -1.88
N ARG A 313 -6.10 39.64 -3.19
CA ARG A 313 -4.85 39.69 -3.98
C ARG A 313 -4.88 40.87 -4.96
N PHE A 314 -3.71 41.27 -5.44
CA PHE A 314 -3.64 42.25 -6.52
C PHE A 314 -4.26 41.64 -7.77
N GLY A 315 -5.04 42.44 -8.51
CA GLY A 315 -5.54 42.02 -9.82
C GLY A 315 -4.40 41.83 -10.80
N ASP A 316 -4.61 40.99 -11.82
CA ASP A 316 -3.62 40.81 -12.89
C ASP A 316 -3.36 42.16 -13.52
N ALA A 317 -2.12 42.62 -13.37
CA ALA A 317 -1.65 43.77 -14.16
C ALA A 317 -1.51 43.28 -15.60
N ASN A 318 -2.43 43.72 -16.49
CA ASN A 318 -2.32 43.52 -17.92
C ASN A 318 -1.10 44.25 -18.46
#